data_6495f3bd61937660070b3be17206c8ae
#
_entry.id   6495f3bd61937660070b3be17206c8ae
#
_cell.length_a   1.000
_cell.length_b   1.000
_cell.length_c   1.000
_cell.angle_alpha   90.00
_cell.angle_beta   90.00
_cell.angle_gamma   90.00
#
_symmetry.space_group_name_H-M   'P 1'
#
loop_
_entity.id
_entity.type
_entity.pdbx_description
1 polymer ?
#
loop_
_entity_poly.entity_id
_entity_poly.type
_entity_poly.pdbx_seq_one_letter_code
_entity_poly.pdbx_strand_id
1 'polypeptide(L)'
;TPTPSSAASDVYKRQSSMHVGIRGPLYSREDLKNDESFGFKIIHCDEFQSQGVDKIVERIRNRVGNNPLYLSIDIDVLDPAHAPGTGTPEIAGMTSREMVNVIRGLSGMKIISADVVEVAPAYDHAEVTSLAAATIVYELTNLFAKAKR
;
A
#
# COMPACT_ATOMS: atom_id res chain seq x y z
N THR A 1 26.24 8.57 -9.80
CA THR A 1 24.96 8.38 -9.09
C THR A 1 23.84 8.95 -9.95
N PRO A 2 22.84 8.13 -10.35
CA PRO A 2 21.70 8.68 -11.08
C PRO A 2 20.96 9.66 -10.19
N THR A 3 20.80 10.90 -10.65
CA THR A 3 19.89 11.86 -10.03
C THR A 3 18.46 11.36 -10.23
N PRO A 4 17.62 11.26 -9.19
CA PRO A 4 16.20 10.99 -9.38
C PRO A 4 15.62 12.02 -10.34
N SER A 5 14.76 11.58 -11.26
CA SER A 5 14.09 12.50 -12.15
C SER A 5 13.38 13.58 -11.33
N SER A 6 13.54 14.84 -11.68
CA SER A 6 12.96 15.99 -10.96
C SER A 6 11.44 15.87 -10.78
N ALA A 7 10.75 15.19 -11.73
CA ALA A 7 9.33 14.92 -11.66
C ALA A 7 8.92 14.02 -10.47
N ALA A 8 9.77 13.07 -10.08
CA ALA A 8 9.48 12.22 -8.92
C ALA A 8 9.68 12.96 -7.60
N SER A 9 10.69 13.84 -7.53
CA SER A 9 11.00 14.58 -6.28
C SER A 9 9.95 15.63 -5.93
N ASP A 10 9.24 16.20 -6.92
CA ASP A 10 8.21 17.21 -6.70
C ASP A 10 6.86 16.61 -6.27
N VAL A 11 6.58 15.34 -6.62
CA VAL A 11 5.34 14.65 -6.26
C VAL A 11 5.42 14.09 -4.83
N TYR A 12 6.60 13.67 -4.38
CA TYR A 12 6.79 13.06 -3.06
C TYR A 12 7.20 14.10 -2.02
N LYS A 13 6.23 14.63 -1.30
CA LYS A 13 6.53 15.30 -0.02
C LYS A 13 6.94 14.21 0.97
N ARG A 14 8.24 13.98 1.12
CA ARG A 14 8.84 12.96 2.01
C ARG A 14 8.18 12.91 3.39
N GLN A 15 7.79 14.07 3.93
CA GLN A 15 7.13 14.20 5.24
C GLN A 15 5.67 13.69 5.26
N SER A 16 5.07 13.37 4.12
CA SER A 16 3.70 12.86 4.01
C SER A 16 3.65 11.42 3.48
N SER A 17 4.79 10.86 3.11
CA SER A 17 4.88 9.47 2.60
C SER A 17 4.90 8.46 3.73
N MET A 18 4.41 7.25 3.45
CA MET A 18 4.45 6.14 4.39
C MET A 18 4.39 4.79 3.67
N HIS A 19 4.95 3.79 4.33
CA HIS A 19 4.79 2.38 4.01
C HIS A 19 3.76 1.77 4.95
N VAL A 20 2.89 0.92 4.42
CA VAL A 20 1.81 0.29 5.20
C VAL A 20 1.80 -1.21 4.93
N GLY A 21 1.86 -2.01 5.99
CA GLY A 21 1.84 -3.46 5.89
C GLY A 21 3.22 -4.11 5.77
N ILE A 22 4.28 -3.39 6.14
CA ILE A 22 5.66 -3.91 6.12
C ILE A 22 5.78 -5.08 7.11
N ARG A 23 6.41 -6.16 6.63
CA ARG A 23 6.73 -7.35 7.41
C ARG A 23 7.89 -8.13 6.80
N GLY A 24 8.24 -9.25 7.42
CA GLY A 24 9.31 -10.14 6.96
C GLY A 24 10.68 -9.81 7.55
N PRO A 25 11.68 -10.63 7.26
CA PRO A 25 13.02 -10.45 7.79
C PRO A 25 13.73 -9.26 7.16
N LEU A 26 14.51 -8.56 7.96
CA LEU A 26 15.38 -7.48 7.51
C LEU A 26 16.81 -8.00 7.33
N TYR A 27 17.56 -7.49 6.37
CA TYR A 27 18.98 -7.77 6.22
C TYR A 27 19.79 -7.12 7.35
N SER A 28 19.35 -5.94 7.80
CA SER A 28 20.00 -5.23 8.90
C SER A 28 18.99 -4.35 9.66
N ARG A 29 19.41 -3.91 10.87
CA ARG A 29 18.62 -2.93 11.63
C ARG A 29 18.63 -1.53 10.99
N GLU A 30 19.53 -1.28 10.07
CA GLU A 30 19.65 -0.01 9.36
C GLU A 30 18.59 0.15 8.24
N ASP A 31 18.02 -0.94 7.75
CA ASP A 31 17.07 -0.91 6.63
C ASP A 31 15.88 0.02 6.91
N LEU A 32 15.27 -0.10 8.09
CA LEU A 32 14.17 0.78 8.49
C LEU A 32 14.61 2.23 8.79
N LYS A 33 15.87 2.43 9.21
CA LYS A 33 16.40 3.78 9.45
C LYS A 33 16.56 4.57 8.16
N ASN A 34 16.84 3.89 7.04
CA ASN A 34 16.90 4.53 5.74
C ASN A 34 15.55 5.16 5.36
N ASP A 35 14.44 4.44 5.57
CA ASP A 35 13.10 4.97 5.34
C ASP A 35 12.80 6.19 6.20
N GLU A 36 13.16 6.15 7.49
CA GLU A 36 13.03 7.30 8.37
C GLU A 36 13.86 8.50 7.91
N SER A 37 15.09 8.27 7.41
CA SER A 37 15.95 9.32 6.89
C SER A 37 15.38 9.99 5.64
N PHE A 38 14.59 9.25 4.85
CA PHE A 38 13.81 9.77 3.72
C PHE A 38 12.49 10.41 4.15
N GLY A 39 12.16 10.37 5.44
CA GLY A 39 10.94 10.95 5.99
C GLY A 39 9.70 10.08 5.85
N PHE A 40 9.85 8.81 5.49
CA PHE A 40 8.74 7.85 5.50
C PHE A 40 8.34 7.49 6.92
N LYS A 41 7.06 7.23 7.12
CA LYS A 41 6.55 6.53 8.30
C LYS A 41 6.18 5.11 7.91
N ILE A 42 6.36 4.19 8.84
CA ILE A 42 6.06 2.77 8.64
C ILE A 42 4.89 2.39 9.55
N ILE A 43 3.96 1.64 8.99
CA ILE A 43 2.94 0.87 9.72
C ILE A 43 3.23 -0.59 9.42
N HIS A 44 3.58 -1.34 10.46
CA HIS A 44 3.83 -2.77 10.33
C HIS A 44 2.54 -3.56 10.20
N CYS A 45 2.63 -4.74 9.58
CA CYS A 45 1.45 -5.55 9.31
C CYS A 45 0.76 -6.06 10.58
N ASP A 46 1.51 -6.34 11.64
CA ASP A 46 1.00 -6.77 12.95
C ASP A 46 0.16 -5.68 13.65
N GLU A 47 0.35 -4.41 13.29
CA GLU A 47 -0.46 -3.32 13.81
C GLU A 47 -1.92 -3.39 13.35
N PHE A 48 -2.22 -4.07 12.24
CA PHE A 48 -3.60 -4.30 11.80
C PHE A 48 -4.37 -5.17 12.81
N GLN A 49 -3.72 -6.20 13.34
CA GLN A 49 -4.32 -7.05 14.36
C GLN A 49 -4.53 -6.30 15.69
N SER A 50 -3.56 -5.49 16.11
CA SER A 50 -3.56 -4.82 17.40
C SER A 50 -4.43 -3.57 17.45
N GLN A 51 -4.53 -2.82 16.33
CA GLN A 51 -5.21 -1.53 16.28
C GLN A 51 -6.51 -1.55 15.46
N GLY A 52 -6.64 -2.49 14.54
CA GLY A 52 -7.75 -2.57 13.60
C GLY A 52 -7.62 -1.60 12.42
N VAL A 53 -8.33 -1.91 11.34
CA VAL A 53 -8.26 -1.17 10.06
C VAL A 53 -8.64 0.30 10.22
N ASP A 54 -9.67 0.62 10.99
CA ASP A 54 -10.15 2.00 11.14
C ASP A 54 -9.07 2.91 11.72
N LYS A 55 -8.31 2.42 12.70
CA LYS A 55 -7.20 3.18 13.29
C LYS A 55 -6.04 3.35 12.34
N ILE A 56 -5.73 2.33 11.55
CA ILE A 56 -4.71 2.41 10.49
C ILE A 56 -5.12 3.47 9.44
N VAL A 57 -6.37 3.43 8.99
CA VAL A 57 -6.91 4.43 8.06
C VAL A 57 -6.82 5.84 8.64
N GLU A 58 -7.18 6.04 9.91
CA GLU A 58 -7.05 7.34 10.58
C GLU A 58 -5.59 7.84 10.55
N ARG A 59 -4.62 6.98 10.83
CA ARG A 59 -3.18 7.32 10.79
C ARG A 59 -2.73 7.71 9.39
N ILE A 60 -3.17 6.98 8.35
CA ILE A 60 -2.90 7.32 6.95
C ILE A 60 -3.47 8.70 6.62
N ARG A 61 -4.73 8.94 6.93
CA ARG A 61 -5.41 10.21 6.66
C ARG A 61 -4.73 11.39 7.37
N ASN A 62 -4.38 11.21 8.64
CA ASN A 62 -3.68 12.23 9.43
C ASN A 62 -2.29 12.54 8.86
N ARG A 63 -1.57 11.51 8.37
CA ARG A 63 -0.23 11.68 7.78
C ARG A 63 -0.27 12.41 6.45
N VAL A 64 -1.18 12.04 5.57
CA VAL A 64 -1.33 12.62 4.23
C VAL A 64 -2.02 13.98 4.28
N GLY A 65 -3.02 14.13 5.15
CA GLY A 65 -3.82 15.34 5.26
C GLY A 65 -4.53 15.67 3.94
N ASN A 66 -4.47 16.94 3.53
CA ASN A 66 -5.06 17.44 2.29
C ASN A 66 -4.12 17.40 1.07
N ASN A 67 -2.96 16.75 1.21
CA ASN A 67 -2.02 16.64 0.09
C ASN A 67 -2.57 15.72 -1.00
N PRO A 68 -2.16 15.93 -2.26
CA PRO A 68 -2.37 14.93 -3.31
C PRO A 68 -1.74 13.59 -2.92
N LEU A 69 -2.49 12.51 -3.10
CA LEU A 69 -2.08 11.15 -2.78
C LEU A 69 -1.88 10.34 -4.06
N TYR A 70 -0.69 9.80 -4.24
CA TYR A 70 -0.40 8.68 -5.11
C TYR A 70 -0.40 7.40 -4.26
N LEU A 71 -1.16 6.40 -4.67
CA LEU A 71 -1.32 5.15 -3.94
C LEU A 71 -0.76 4.00 -4.77
N SER A 72 0.36 3.44 -4.35
CA SER A 72 0.93 2.23 -4.93
C SER A 72 0.59 1.04 -4.02
N ILE A 73 -0.01 0.01 -4.59
CA ILE A 73 -0.38 -1.21 -3.88
C ILE A 73 0.45 -2.35 -4.45
N ASP A 74 1.42 -2.79 -3.67
CA ASP A 74 2.12 -4.02 -3.91
C ASP A 74 1.24 -5.18 -3.47
N ILE A 75 0.98 -6.14 -4.37
CA ILE A 75 0.04 -7.23 -4.07
C ILE A 75 0.58 -8.17 -2.99
N ASP A 76 1.88 -8.22 -2.80
CA ASP A 76 2.51 -9.05 -1.78
C ASP A 76 2.25 -8.57 -0.35
N VAL A 77 1.71 -7.36 -0.15
CA VAL A 77 1.22 -6.91 1.16
C VAL A 77 0.11 -7.82 1.71
N LEU A 78 -0.60 -8.50 0.82
CA LEU A 78 -1.55 -9.54 1.20
C LEU A 78 -0.84 -10.81 1.64
N ASP A 79 -1.44 -11.51 2.59
CA ASP A 79 -0.98 -12.83 2.97
C ASP A 79 -1.04 -13.79 1.78
N PRO A 80 -0.09 -14.73 1.60
CA PRO A 80 -0.12 -15.72 0.53
C PRO A 80 -1.39 -16.58 0.48
N ALA A 81 -2.14 -16.66 1.56
CA ALA A 81 -3.48 -17.29 1.55
C ALA A 81 -4.50 -16.50 0.71
N HIS A 82 -4.23 -15.22 0.43
CA HIS A 82 -5.08 -14.32 -0.34
C HIS A 82 -4.46 -13.88 -1.68
N ALA A 83 -3.12 -13.90 -1.78
CA ALA A 83 -2.38 -13.51 -2.98
C ALA A 83 -1.08 -14.32 -3.13
N PRO A 84 -1.17 -15.60 -3.52
CA PRO A 84 0.02 -16.44 -3.67
C PRO A 84 0.85 -16.11 -4.92
N GLY A 85 0.27 -15.48 -5.94
CA GLY A 85 0.89 -15.23 -7.24
C GLY A 85 1.68 -13.93 -7.28
N THR A 86 2.76 -13.84 -6.51
CA THR A 86 3.70 -12.71 -6.49
C THR A 86 5.15 -13.21 -6.42
N GLY A 87 6.12 -12.31 -6.64
CA GLY A 87 7.54 -12.63 -6.64
C GLY A 87 8.13 -12.89 -5.25
N THR A 88 7.66 -12.17 -4.25
CA THR A 88 8.18 -12.16 -2.88
C THR A 88 7.08 -12.39 -1.83
N PRO A 89 6.39 -13.55 -1.86
CA PRO A 89 5.34 -13.84 -0.91
C PRO A 89 5.90 -13.96 0.51
N GLU A 90 5.26 -13.30 1.48
CA GLU A 90 5.63 -13.34 2.89
C GLU A 90 4.38 -13.60 3.73
N ILE A 91 4.49 -14.49 4.72
CA ILE A 91 3.37 -14.84 5.63
C ILE A 91 3.04 -13.70 6.59
N ALA A 92 1.92 -13.83 7.29
CA ALA A 92 1.41 -12.83 8.23
C ALA A 92 1.09 -11.48 7.56
N GLY A 93 0.63 -11.54 6.30
CA GLY A 93 0.18 -10.40 5.53
C GLY A 93 -1.25 -9.97 5.85
N MET A 94 -1.71 -8.93 5.17
CA MET A 94 -3.09 -8.48 5.23
C MET A 94 -4.04 -9.49 4.60
N THR A 95 -5.25 -9.58 5.12
CA THR A 95 -6.34 -10.24 4.42
C THR A 95 -6.87 -9.37 3.26
N SER A 96 -7.46 -9.98 2.25
CA SER A 96 -8.13 -9.24 1.17
C SER A 96 -9.26 -8.33 1.70
N ARG A 97 -9.92 -8.71 2.80
CA ARG A 97 -10.95 -7.87 3.45
C ARG A 97 -10.36 -6.62 4.08
N GLU A 98 -9.24 -6.73 4.79
CA GLU A 98 -8.55 -5.58 5.38
C GLU A 98 -8.10 -4.61 4.29
N MET A 99 -7.53 -5.11 3.20
CA MET A 99 -7.14 -4.28 2.05
C MET A 99 -8.32 -3.51 1.47
N VAL A 100 -9.44 -4.17 1.19
CA VAL A 100 -10.65 -3.51 0.68
C VAL A 100 -11.14 -2.44 1.66
N ASN A 101 -11.14 -2.73 2.95
CA ASN A 101 -11.56 -1.77 3.97
C ASN A 101 -10.61 -0.58 4.09
N VAL A 102 -9.29 -0.79 3.97
CA VAL A 102 -8.31 0.31 3.89
C VAL A 102 -8.63 1.21 2.71
N ILE A 103 -8.77 0.64 1.50
CA ILE A 103 -9.06 1.42 0.29
C ILE A 103 -10.34 2.23 0.46
N ARG A 104 -11.42 1.61 0.93
CA ARG A 104 -12.70 2.30 1.18
C ARG A 104 -12.58 3.41 2.22
N GLY A 105 -11.77 3.20 3.24
CA GLY A 105 -11.47 4.19 4.28
C GLY A 105 -10.74 5.43 3.77
N LEU A 106 -10.09 5.35 2.60
CA LEU A 106 -9.45 6.50 1.94
C LEU A 106 -10.43 7.37 1.13
N SER A 107 -11.74 7.04 1.14
CA SER A 107 -12.75 7.83 0.43
C SER A 107 -12.75 9.29 0.88
N GLY A 108 -12.78 10.21 -0.07
CA GLY A 108 -12.71 11.65 0.16
C GLY A 108 -11.29 12.23 0.28
N MET A 109 -10.25 11.40 0.24
CA MET A 109 -8.88 11.89 0.08
C MET A 109 -8.62 12.30 -1.37
N LYS A 110 -7.65 13.20 -1.58
CA LYS A 110 -7.29 13.71 -2.90
C LYS A 110 -6.37 12.71 -3.63
N ILE A 111 -6.90 11.54 -3.99
CA ILE A 111 -6.16 10.52 -4.74
C ILE A 111 -6.04 10.99 -6.20
N ILE A 112 -4.81 11.19 -6.67
CA ILE A 112 -4.51 11.69 -8.03
C ILE A 112 -4.08 10.58 -8.98
N SER A 113 -3.49 9.50 -8.44
CA SER A 113 -3.07 8.33 -9.21
C SER A 113 -2.99 7.11 -8.29
N ALA A 114 -3.10 5.94 -8.86
CA ALA A 114 -2.86 4.67 -8.17
C ALA A 114 -2.35 3.62 -9.15
N ASP A 115 -1.62 2.64 -8.64
CA ASP A 115 -1.29 1.40 -9.33
C ASP A 115 -1.41 0.18 -8.42
N VAL A 116 -1.38 -0.99 -9.03
CA VAL A 116 -1.27 -2.29 -8.37
C VAL A 116 -0.12 -3.01 -9.06
N VAL A 117 0.89 -3.38 -8.29
CA VAL A 117 2.16 -3.94 -8.80
C VAL A 117 2.41 -5.35 -8.26
N GLU A 118 3.45 -6.01 -8.79
CA GLU A 118 3.97 -7.31 -8.36
C GLU A 118 3.00 -8.49 -8.55
N VAL A 119 1.90 -8.34 -9.29
CA VAL A 119 1.06 -9.48 -9.68
C VAL A 119 1.84 -10.34 -10.67
N ALA A 120 2.06 -11.62 -10.33
CA ALA A 120 2.79 -12.59 -11.14
C ALA A 120 1.87 -13.74 -11.56
N PRO A 121 1.12 -13.63 -12.67
CA PRO A 121 0.13 -14.64 -13.07
C PRO A 121 0.70 -16.03 -13.28
N ALA A 122 1.98 -16.13 -13.65
CA ALA A 122 2.65 -17.43 -13.84
C ALA A 122 2.78 -18.23 -12.51
N TYR A 123 2.70 -17.58 -11.37
CA TYR A 123 2.75 -18.19 -10.04
C TYR A 123 1.38 -18.22 -9.35
N ASP A 124 0.33 -17.74 -10.04
CA ASP A 124 -1.01 -17.58 -9.45
C ASP A 124 -1.83 -18.87 -9.59
N HIS A 125 -2.08 -19.56 -8.47
CA HIS A 125 -2.94 -20.72 -8.44
C HIS A 125 -4.42 -20.33 -8.48
N ALA A 126 -5.16 -20.88 -9.43
CA ALA A 126 -6.60 -20.62 -9.60
C ALA A 126 -6.96 -19.12 -9.72
N GLU A 127 -6.03 -18.31 -10.19
CA GLU A 127 -6.21 -16.87 -10.43
C GLU A 127 -6.65 -16.06 -9.19
N VAL A 128 -6.34 -16.56 -7.99
CA VAL A 128 -6.74 -15.93 -6.73
C VAL A 128 -6.12 -14.53 -6.57
N THR A 129 -4.82 -14.42 -6.91
CA THR A 129 -4.10 -13.14 -6.86
C THR A 129 -4.61 -12.17 -7.91
N SER A 130 -4.82 -12.66 -9.12
CA SER A 130 -5.39 -11.86 -10.23
C SER A 130 -6.78 -11.33 -9.87
N LEU A 131 -7.62 -12.16 -9.21
CA LEU A 131 -8.93 -11.75 -8.72
C LEU A 131 -8.83 -10.71 -7.60
N ALA A 132 -7.88 -10.87 -6.67
CA ALA A 132 -7.62 -9.88 -5.62
C ALA A 132 -7.19 -8.54 -6.22
N ALA A 133 -6.24 -8.56 -7.15
CA ALA A 133 -5.78 -7.36 -7.86
C ALA A 133 -6.91 -6.67 -8.64
N ALA A 134 -7.73 -7.43 -9.37
CA ALA A 134 -8.88 -6.90 -10.10
C ALA A 134 -9.90 -6.24 -9.16
N THR A 135 -10.14 -6.82 -7.98
CA THR A 135 -11.01 -6.25 -6.96
C THR A 135 -10.44 -4.95 -6.41
N ILE A 136 -9.13 -4.91 -6.13
CA ILE A 136 -8.43 -3.70 -5.69
C ILE A 136 -8.57 -2.58 -6.75
N VAL A 137 -8.30 -2.88 -8.01
CA VAL A 137 -8.44 -1.92 -9.12
C VAL A 137 -9.89 -1.41 -9.23
N TYR A 138 -10.87 -2.29 -9.05
CA TYR A 138 -12.29 -1.89 -9.03
C TYR A 138 -12.59 -0.91 -7.89
N GLU A 139 -12.13 -1.19 -6.67
CA GLU A 139 -12.31 -0.28 -5.52
C GLU A 139 -11.62 1.07 -5.74
N LEU A 140 -10.40 1.08 -6.28
CA LEU A 140 -9.69 2.31 -6.65
C LEU A 140 -10.45 3.11 -7.69
N THR A 141 -11.00 2.46 -8.72
CA THR A 141 -11.81 3.11 -9.75
C THR A 141 -13.04 3.78 -9.14
N ASN A 142 -13.69 3.14 -8.17
CA ASN A 142 -14.82 3.73 -7.44
C ASN A 142 -14.41 4.96 -6.62
N LEU A 143 -13.22 4.97 -6.02
CA LEU A 143 -12.69 6.16 -5.33
C LEU A 143 -12.50 7.34 -6.28
N PHE A 144 -11.90 7.10 -7.46
CA PHE A 144 -11.73 8.13 -8.49
C PHE A 144 -13.09 8.67 -9.01
N ALA A 145 -14.07 7.80 -9.18
CA ALA A 145 -15.40 8.21 -9.64
C ALA A 145 -16.12 9.11 -8.60
N LYS A 146 -15.92 8.85 -7.31
CA LYS A 146 -16.48 9.66 -6.21
C LYS A 146 -15.77 11.01 -6.05
N ALA A 147 -14.47 11.08 -6.31
CA ALA A 147 -13.68 12.31 -6.17
C ALA A 147 -14.04 13.38 -7.23
N LYS A 148 -14.69 13.00 -8.33
CA LYS A 148 -15.14 13.90 -9.40
C LYS A 148 -16.52 14.53 -9.17
N ARG A 149 -17.20 14.18 -8.07
CA ARG A 149 -18.51 14.73 -7.70
C ARG A 149 -18.34 15.77 -6.59
#